data_26d06aa8153a304f961bb23bf7039337
#
_entry.id   26d06aa8153a304f961bb23bf7039337
#
_cell.length_a   1.000
_cell.length_b   1.000
_cell.length_c   1.000
_cell.angle_alpha   90.00
_cell.angle_beta   90.00
_cell.angle_gamma   90.00
#
_symmetry.space_group_name_H-M   'P 1'
#
loop_
_entity.id
_entity.type
_entity.pdbx_description
1 polymer ?
#
loop_
_entity_poly.entity_id
_entity_poly.type
_entity_poly.pdbx_seq_one_letter_code
_entity_poly.pdbx_strand_id
1 'polypeptide(L)'
;RQSGAPLTHRPPWQFDASLGERKLRELLGVAHLGGYNAQDLVVAHGAAAALLSYAEHTQGRALAHVRGLTVQRSSELIDLPPATLRNLELIRTLRGEDSPTLLSLLDSCRTGMGSRMLRQWLVNPPRDRSVASARLGAIEQLLAQGEQPLREALRHVSDVQRIASRIALRQVRPRELAGLRETLATLPALLALLPVSDASDGLLAQAAAALTPDPAIHQLIAATLAPEP
;
A
#
# COMPACT_ATOMS: atom_id res chain seq x y z
N ARG A 1 -13.51 -20.65 0.93
CA ARG A 1 -12.35 -21.51 1.30
C ARG A 1 -11.26 -21.46 0.22
N GLN A 2 -10.63 -20.31 -0.03
CA GLN A 2 -9.66 -20.20 -1.14
C GLN A 2 -8.32 -19.55 -0.75
N SER A 3 -8.18 -19.04 0.45
CA SER A 3 -6.87 -18.67 0.99
C SER A 3 -6.54 -19.70 2.08
N GLY A 4 -5.39 -20.35 2.04
CA GLY A 4 -4.92 -21.23 3.12
C GLY A 4 -4.68 -20.49 4.45
N ALA A 5 -5.26 -19.29 4.61
CA ALA A 5 -5.19 -18.49 5.81
C ALA A 5 -6.12 -19.04 6.90
N PRO A 6 -5.70 -19.04 8.16
CA PRO A 6 -6.54 -19.45 9.27
C PRO A 6 -7.78 -18.55 9.37
N LEU A 7 -8.95 -19.18 9.53
CA LEU A 7 -10.22 -18.48 9.67
C LEU A 7 -10.60 -18.35 11.13
N THR A 8 -10.78 -17.12 11.60
CA THR A 8 -11.25 -16.83 12.96
C THR A 8 -12.71 -16.40 12.91
N HIS A 9 -13.62 -17.21 13.46
CA HIS A 9 -15.03 -16.87 13.56
C HIS A 9 -15.25 -15.81 14.63
N ARG A 10 -16.10 -14.83 14.32
CA ARG A 10 -16.53 -13.78 15.26
C ARG A 10 -18.04 -13.84 15.43
N PRO A 11 -18.57 -13.52 16.62
CA PRO A 11 -20.01 -13.50 16.86
C PRO A 11 -20.73 -12.51 15.95
N PRO A 12 -21.96 -12.81 15.50
CA PRO A 12 -22.72 -11.95 14.58
C PRO A 12 -22.91 -10.51 15.06
N TRP A 13 -23.06 -10.29 16.36
CA TRP A 13 -23.22 -8.96 16.94
C TRP A 13 -22.02 -8.03 16.74
N GLN A 14 -20.83 -8.59 16.46
CA GLN A 14 -19.64 -7.78 16.12
C GLN A 14 -19.70 -7.18 14.73
N PHE A 15 -20.62 -7.65 13.87
CA PHE A 15 -20.84 -7.11 12.53
C PHE A 15 -21.98 -6.08 12.50
N ASP A 16 -22.28 -5.45 13.63
CA ASP A 16 -23.30 -4.38 13.71
C ASP A 16 -22.83 -3.13 12.97
N ALA A 17 -23.65 -2.64 12.04
CA ALA A 17 -23.30 -1.51 11.20
C ALA A 17 -23.23 -0.18 11.98
N SER A 18 -24.11 0.01 12.97
CA SER A 18 -24.12 1.22 13.83
C SER A 18 -22.87 1.26 14.70
N LEU A 19 -22.46 0.11 15.21
CA LEU A 19 -21.18 -0.03 15.93
C LEU A 19 -20.00 0.31 15.02
N GLY A 20 -20.02 -0.15 13.77
CA GLY A 20 -18.97 0.11 12.79
C GLY A 20 -18.86 1.58 12.42
N GLU A 21 -19.97 2.23 12.11
CA GLU A 21 -19.99 3.66 11.83
C GLU A 21 -19.44 4.46 13.02
N ARG A 22 -19.90 4.18 14.23
CA ARG A 22 -19.42 4.85 15.44
C ARG A 22 -17.92 4.67 15.63
N LYS A 23 -17.42 3.43 15.57
CA LYS A 23 -15.98 3.13 15.71
C LYS A 23 -15.14 3.84 14.66
N LEU A 24 -15.58 3.87 13.41
CA LEU A 24 -14.87 4.59 12.34
C LEU A 24 -14.85 6.10 12.60
N ARG A 25 -15.97 6.69 13.02
CA ARG A 25 -16.04 8.12 13.35
C ARG A 25 -15.13 8.49 14.52
N GLU A 26 -15.14 7.68 15.58
CA GLU A 26 -14.27 7.87 16.75
C GLU A 26 -12.79 7.76 16.35
N LEU A 27 -12.44 6.72 15.57
CA LEU A 27 -11.07 6.46 15.11
C LEU A 27 -10.52 7.58 14.23
N LEU A 28 -11.34 8.11 13.33
CA LEU A 28 -10.97 9.17 12.39
C LEU A 28 -11.16 10.59 12.94
N GLY A 29 -11.79 10.73 14.12
CA GLY A 29 -12.04 12.01 14.74
C GLY A 29 -13.05 12.88 13.98
N VAL A 30 -14.06 12.27 13.33
CA VAL A 30 -15.03 12.97 12.47
C VAL A 30 -16.46 12.82 12.93
N ALA A 31 -17.31 13.82 12.62
CA ALA A 31 -18.72 13.79 12.97
C ALA A 31 -19.52 12.81 12.09
N HIS A 32 -19.13 12.63 10.83
CA HIS A 32 -19.77 11.73 9.87
C HIS A 32 -18.77 11.26 8.81
N LEU A 33 -19.08 10.15 8.12
CA LEU A 33 -18.18 9.51 7.15
C LEU A 33 -18.34 10.06 5.71
N GLY A 34 -19.12 11.11 5.51
CA GLY A 34 -19.38 11.71 4.18
C GLY A 34 -18.11 12.19 3.48
N GLY A 35 -17.16 12.79 4.22
CA GLY A 35 -15.87 13.24 3.67
C GLY A 35 -14.99 12.11 3.12
N TYR A 36 -15.26 10.89 3.51
CA TYR A 36 -14.60 9.68 2.99
C TYR A 36 -15.42 8.92 1.95
N ASN A 37 -16.57 9.48 1.51
CA ASN A 37 -17.53 8.79 0.62
C ASN A 37 -18.01 7.43 1.16
N ALA A 38 -18.05 7.27 2.49
CA ALA A 38 -18.34 6.01 3.17
C ALA A 38 -19.70 6.01 3.90
N GLN A 39 -20.46 7.12 3.89
CA GLN A 39 -21.68 7.29 4.69
C GLN A 39 -22.73 6.20 4.41
N ASP A 40 -22.93 5.85 3.15
CA ASP A 40 -23.98 4.92 2.73
C ASP A 40 -23.56 3.45 2.67
N LEU A 41 -22.35 3.14 3.12
CA LEU A 41 -21.76 1.79 3.02
C LEU A 41 -22.09 0.92 4.25
N VAL A 42 -23.36 0.77 4.57
CA VAL A 42 -23.87 0.10 5.78
C VAL A 42 -23.26 -1.30 6.00
N VAL A 43 -23.19 -2.12 4.94
CA VAL A 43 -22.60 -3.47 5.05
C VAL A 43 -21.11 -3.41 5.36
N ALA A 44 -20.39 -2.45 4.76
CA ALA A 44 -18.97 -2.26 5.03
C ALA A 44 -18.73 -1.76 6.46
N HIS A 45 -19.62 -0.96 7.03
CA HIS A 45 -19.54 -0.55 8.44
C HIS A 45 -19.57 -1.78 9.37
N GLY A 46 -20.45 -2.75 9.11
CA GLY A 46 -20.49 -4.00 9.87
C GLY A 46 -19.18 -4.79 9.79
N ALA A 47 -18.62 -4.91 8.60
CA ALA A 47 -17.33 -5.56 8.41
C ALA A 47 -16.19 -4.79 9.14
N ALA A 48 -16.21 -3.47 9.08
CA ALA A 48 -15.26 -2.61 9.79
C ALA A 48 -15.39 -2.77 11.32
N ALA A 49 -16.62 -2.88 11.86
CA ALA A 49 -16.84 -3.13 13.28
C ALA A 49 -16.12 -4.39 13.77
N ALA A 50 -16.31 -5.50 13.05
CA ALA A 50 -15.69 -6.78 13.39
C ALA A 50 -14.15 -6.71 13.27
N LEU A 51 -13.64 -6.11 12.21
CA LEU A 51 -12.21 -5.97 11.98
C LEU A 51 -11.54 -5.10 13.04
N LEU A 52 -12.09 -3.92 13.33
CA LEU A 52 -11.54 -3.00 14.33
C LEU A 52 -11.58 -3.63 15.73
N SER A 53 -12.70 -4.27 16.10
CA SER A 53 -12.81 -4.96 17.39
C SER A 53 -11.83 -6.13 17.52
N TYR A 54 -11.58 -6.86 16.44
CA TYR A 54 -10.58 -7.91 16.41
C TYR A 54 -9.17 -7.35 16.57
N ALA A 55 -8.85 -6.29 15.84
CA ALA A 55 -7.54 -5.65 15.90
C ALA A 55 -7.26 -5.05 17.29
N GLU A 56 -8.22 -4.39 17.91
CA GLU A 56 -8.12 -3.88 19.28
C GLU A 56 -7.86 -5.02 20.28
N HIS A 57 -8.62 -6.11 20.16
CA HIS A 57 -8.46 -7.28 21.03
C HIS A 57 -7.08 -7.93 20.89
N THR A 58 -6.62 -8.14 19.68
CA THR A 58 -5.33 -8.81 19.43
C THR A 58 -4.13 -7.95 19.74
N GLN A 59 -4.24 -6.63 19.59
CA GLN A 59 -3.17 -5.68 19.91
C GLN A 59 -3.17 -5.24 21.38
N GLY A 60 -4.27 -5.48 22.13
CA GLY A 60 -4.44 -5.06 23.51
C GLY A 60 -4.40 -3.55 23.72
N ARG A 61 -4.68 -2.74 22.66
CA ARG A 61 -4.61 -1.27 22.70
C ARG A 61 -5.46 -0.62 21.61
N ALA A 62 -5.69 0.69 21.77
CA ALA A 62 -6.36 1.51 20.77
C ALA A 62 -5.58 1.55 19.44
N LEU A 63 -6.30 1.62 18.32
CA LEU A 63 -5.76 1.63 16.96
C LEU A 63 -5.35 3.05 16.50
N ALA A 64 -4.68 3.81 17.35
CA ALA A 64 -4.32 5.22 17.10
C ALA A 64 -3.43 5.43 15.83
N HIS A 65 -2.87 4.37 15.30
CA HIS A 65 -2.09 4.39 14.07
C HIS A 65 -2.95 4.37 12.79
N VAL A 66 -4.23 4.00 12.88
CA VAL A 66 -5.16 4.03 11.75
C VAL A 66 -5.69 5.46 11.63
N ARG A 67 -5.25 6.19 10.62
CA ARG A 67 -5.55 7.63 10.44
C ARG A 67 -6.34 7.96 9.18
N GLY A 68 -6.70 6.96 8.40
CA GLY A 68 -7.39 7.19 7.14
C GLY A 68 -8.29 6.03 6.75
N LEU A 69 -9.26 6.34 5.93
CA LEU A 69 -10.18 5.42 5.30
C LEU A 69 -10.21 5.74 3.81
N THR A 70 -10.00 4.73 2.98
CA THR A 70 -10.18 4.84 1.54
C THR A 70 -11.27 3.88 1.09
N VAL A 71 -12.29 4.39 0.46
CA VAL A 71 -13.36 3.58 -0.13
C VAL A 71 -12.93 3.17 -1.52
N GLN A 72 -12.90 1.86 -1.77
CA GLN A 72 -12.72 1.29 -3.09
C GLN A 72 -14.06 0.74 -3.58
N ARG A 73 -14.56 1.27 -4.68
CA ARG A 73 -15.83 0.84 -5.27
C ARG A 73 -15.56 -0.20 -6.35
N SER A 74 -16.30 -1.29 -6.34
CA SER A 74 -16.21 -2.32 -7.39
C SER A 74 -16.54 -1.77 -8.77
N SER A 75 -17.38 -0.72 -8.86
CA SER A 75 -17.69 -0.02 -10.12
C SER A 75 -16.48 0.70 -10.76
N GLU A 76 -15.47 1.03 -9.97
CA GLU A 76 -14.23 1.69 -10.44
C GLU A 76 -13.22 0.69 -11.01
N LEU A 77 -13.42 -0.60 -10.75
CA LEU A 77 -12.55 -1.67 -11.20
C LEU A 77 -13.18 -2.48 -12.34
N ILE A 78 -12.34 -3.12 -13.13
CA ILE A 78 -12.79 -4.20 -14.02
C ILE A 78 -13.08 -5.40 -13.12
N ASP A 79 -14.31 -5.90 -13.20
CA ASP A 79 -14.70 -7.08 -12.44
C ASP A 79 -14.00 -8.32 -12.99
N LEU A 80 -13.17 -8.91 -12.15
CA LEU A 80 -12.46 -10.17 -12.41
C LEU A 80 -12.92 -11.22 -11.38
N PRO A 81 -13.98 -11.99 -11.69
CA PRO A 81 -14.44 -13.06 -10.80
C PRO A 81 -13.32 -14.03 -10.41
N PRO A 82 -13.36 -14.67 -9.25
CA PRO A 82 -12.32 -15.58 -8.79
C PRO A 82 -12.00 -16.72 -9.78
N ALA A 83 -13.00 -17.18 -10.53
CA ALA A 83 -12.81 -18.16 -11.58
C ALA A 83 -11.98 -17.61 -12.74
N THR A 84 -12.24 -16.37 -13.16
CA THR A 84 -11.48 -15.69 -14.21
C THR A 84 -10.03 -15.45 -13.78
N LEU A 85 -9.82 -14.92 -12.58
CA LEU A 85 -8.47 -14.71 -12.02
C LEU A 85 -7.66 -16.01 -12.01
N ARG A 86 -8.29 -17.12 -11.63
CA ARG A 86 -7.66 -18.45 -11.61
C ARG A 86 -7.38 -18.98 -13.01
N ASN A 87 -8.35 -18.89 -13.92
CA ASN A 87 -8.21 -19.42 -15.28
C ASN A 87 -7.16 -18.64 -16.10
N LEU A 88 -7.00 -17.35 -15.84
CA LEU A 88 -5.94 -16.52 -16.44
C LEU A 88 -4.57 -16.71 -15.79
N GLU A 89 -4.48 -17.49 -14.72
CA GLU A 89 -3.23 -17.73 -13.97
C GLU A 89 -2.44 -16.44 -13.68
N LEU A 90 -3.15 -15.38 -13.29
CA LEU A 90 -2.53 -14.06 -13.09
C LEU A 90 -1.51 -14.07 -11.96
N ILE A 91 -1.85 -14.75 -10.84
CA ILE A 91 -1.05 -14.73 -9.60
C ILE A 91 -0.81 -16.12 -9.00
N ARG A 92 -1.54 -17.13 -9.49
CA ARG A 92 -1.38 -18.54 -9.13
C ARG A 92 -1.76 -19.42 -10.31
N THR A 93 -1.04 -20.52 -10.49
CA THR A 93 -1.38 -21.53 -11.49
C THR A 93 -2.67 -22.25 -11.11
N LEU A 94 -3.26 -22.97 -12.06
CA LEU A 94 -4.41 -23.86 -11.79
C LEU A 94 -4.12 -24.91 -10.72
N ARG A 95 -2.83 -25.27 -10.54
CA ARG A 95 -2.35 -26.20 -9.50
C ARG A 95 -2.11 -25.53 -8.15
N GLY A 96 -2.25 -24.18 -8.07
CA GLY A 96 -2.04 -23.40 -6.83
C GLY A 96 -0.60 -22.97 -6.58
N GLU A 97 0.29 -23.16 -7.55
CA GLU A 97 1.71 -22.74 -7.50
C GLU A 97 1.83 -21.24 -7.79
N ASP A 98 2.90 -20.60 -7.30
CA ASP A 98 3.14 -19.17 -7.51
C ASP A 98 3.83 -18.90 -8.88
N SER A 99 4.35 -19.92 -9.56
CA SER A 99 5.02 -19.83 -10.86
C SER A 99 4.79 -21.14 -11.65
N PRO A 100 4.69 -21.05 -13.00
CA PRO A 100 4.72 -19.85 -13.86
C PRO A 100 3.35 -19.15 -13.88
N THR A 101 3.33 -17.84 -13.65
CA THR A 101 2.14 -17.01 -13.71
C THR A 101 2.44 -15.70 -14.42
N LEU A 102 1.42 -14.93 -14.82
CA LEU A 102 1.64 -13.60 -15.40
C LEU A 102 2.44 -12.71 -14.44
N LEU A 103 2.11 -12.73 -13.15
CA LEU A 103 2.86 -11.98 -12.13
C LEU A 103 4.32 -12.41 -12.09
N SER A 104 4.61 -13.72 -12.03
CA SER A 104 5.99 -14.22 -11.95
C SER A 104 6.82 -13.90 -13.19
N LEU A 105 6.18 -13.75 -14.35
CA LEU A 105 6.83 -13.32 -15.59
C LEU A 105 7.17 -11.82 -15.58
N LEU A 106 6.25 -10.99 -15.09
CA LEU A 106 6.36 -9.53 -15.13
C LEU A 106 7.14 -8.95 -13.94
N ASP A 107 7.17 -9.66 -12.80
CA ASP A 107 7.77 -9.12 -11.57
C ASP A 107 9.29 -9.09 -11.65
N SER A 108 9.78 -8.00 -12.19
CA SER A 108 11.20 -7.61 -12.17
C SER A 108 11.46 -6.47 -11.18
N CYS A 109 10.55 -6.23 -10.25
CA CYS A 109 10.63 -5.13 -9.28
C CYS A 109 11.87 -5.25 -8.39
N ARG A 110 12.42 -4.10 -8.00
CA ARG A 110 13.60 -4.03 -7.13
C ARG A 110 13.25 -3.91 -5.65
N THR A 111 11.98 -3.67 -5.34
CA THR A 111 11.48 -3.53 -3.97
C THR A 111 10.26 -4.41 -3.74
N GLY A 112 10.10 -4.92 -2.53
CA GLY A 112 8.90 -5.67 -2.16
C GLY A 112 7.62 -4.83 -2.22
N MET A 113 7.73 -3.51 -2.05
CA MET A 113 6.60 -2.57 -2.26
C MET A 113 6.16 -2.55 -3.72
N GLY A 114 7.11 -2.52 -4.66
CA GLY A 114 6.83 -2.58 -6.09
C GLY A 114 6.15 -3.88 -6.50
N SER A 115 6.66 -5.03 -6.05
CA SER A 115 6.03 -6.34 -6.32
C SER A 115 4.59 -6.41 -5.81
N ARG A 116 4.32 -5.87 -4.60
CA ARG A 116 2.95 -5.81 -4.06
C ARG A 116 2.05 -4.90 -4.89
N MET A 117 2.56 -3.76 -5.34
CA MET A 117 1.82 -2.83 -6.20
C MET A 117 1.53 -3.46 -7.57
N LEU A 118 2.51 -4.10 -8.20
CA LEU A 118 2.32 -4.82 -9.48
C LEU A 118 1.25 -5.90 -9.34
N ARG A 119 1.31 -6.70 -8.27
CA ARG A 119 0.27 -7.69 -7.97
C ARG A 119 -1.11 -7.04 -7.86
N GLN A 120 -1.21 -5.92 -7.14
CA GLN A 120 -2.46 -5.19 -6.98
C GLN A 120 -3.00 -4.69 -8.33
N TRP A 121 -2.16 -4.17 -9.19
CA TRP A 121 -2.56 -3.70 -10.51
C TRP A 121 -3.11 -4.83 -11.40
N LEU A 122 -2.54 -6.02 -11.31
CA LEU A 122 -2.99 -7.19 -12.07
C LEU A 122 -4.35 -7.72 -11.60
N VAL A 123 -4.60 -7.72 -10.29
CA VAL A 123 -5.84 -8.29 -9.74
C VAL A 123 -6.98 -7.27 -9.60
N ASN A 124 -6.66 -5.98 -9.59
CA ASN A 124 -7.61 -4.89 -9.44
C ASN A 124 -7.37 -3.82 -10.54
N PRO A 125 -7.48 -4.16 -11.82
CA PRO A 125 -7.28 -3.19 -12.89
C PRO A 125 -8.37 -2.13 -12.86
N PRO A 126 -8.02 -0.84 -12.89
CA PRO A 126 -9.01 0.23 -12.93
C PRO A 126 -9.78 0.22 -14.25
N ARG A 127 -11.06 0.57 -14.19
CA ARG A 127 -11.91 0.70 -15.36
C ARG A 127 -11.60 1.97 -16.15
N ASP A 128 -11.15 3.01 -15.45
CA ASP A 128 -10.73 4.26 -16.07
C ASP A 128 -9.40 4.07 -16.83
N ARG A 129 -9.47 4.24 -18.16
CA ARG A 129 -8.32 4.11 -19.05
C ARG A 129 -7.30 5.23 -18.87
N SER A 130 -7.69 6.38 -18.33
CA SER A 130 -6.77 7.50 -18.08
C SER A 130 -5.65 7.09 -17.13
N VAL A 131 -5.96 6.22 -16.15
CA VAL A 131 -4.97 5.66 -15.21
C VAL A 131 -3.92 4.81 -15.95
N ALA A 132 -4.34 3.99 -16.91
CA ALA A 132 -3.43 3.18 -17.71
C ALA A 132 -2.58 4.09 -18.63
N SER A 133 -3.19 5.08 -19.27
CA SER A 133 -2.50 6.05 -20.13
C SER A 133 -1.45 6.84 -19.36
N ALA A 134 -1.76 7.31 -18.14
CA ALA A 134 -0.82 8.01 -17.28
C ALA A 134 0.38 7.12 -16.90
N ARG A 135 0.15 5.84 -16.61
CA ARG A 135 1.22 4.88 -16.32
C ARG A 135 2.11 4.62 -17.53
N LEU A 136 1.50 4.45 -18.73
CA LEU A 136 2.24 4.24 -19.97
C LEU A 136 3.10 5.46 -20.30
N GLY A 137 2.56 6.68 -20.16
CA GLY A 137 3.34 7.92 -20.36
C GLY A 137 4.52 8.04 -19.39
N ALA A 138 4.34 7.65 -18.13
CA ALA A 138 5.43 7.62 -17.16
C ALA A 138 6.51 6.58 -17.54
N ILE A 139 6.11 5.40 -18.02
CA ILE A 139 7.03 4.36 -18.49
C ILE A 139 7.82 4.86 -19.71
N GLU A 140 7.16 5.50 -20.67
CA GLU A 140 7.80 6.08 -21.84
C GLU A 140 8.89 7.10 -21.46
N GLN A 141 8.60 8.00 -20.54
CA GLN A 141 9.57 8.98 -20.03
C GLN A 141 10.77 8.29 -19.34
N LEU A 142 10.52 7.28 -18.52
CA LEU A 142 11.59 6.52 -17.85
C LEU A 142 12.47 5.76 -18.86
N LEU A 143 11.88 5.16 -19.88
CA LEU A 143 12.62 4.45 -20.93
C LEU A 143 13.45 5.41 -21.78
N ALA A 144 12.93 6.59 -22.10
CA ALA A 144 13.65 7.62 -22.85
C ALA A 144 14.89 8.13 -22.12
N GLN A 145 14.85 8.22 -20.80
CA GLN A 145 15.99 8.62 -19.98
C GLN A 145 16.96 7.46 -19.69
N GLY A 146 16.49 6.21 -19.77
CA GLY A 146 17.20 5.01 -19.35
C GLY A 146 16.91 4.66 -17.88
N GLU A 147 16.22 3.54 -17.69
CA GLU A 147 15.69 3.13 -16.39
C GLU A 147 16.74 2.49 -15.45
N GLN A 148 17.91 2.10 -15.98
CA GLN A 148 18.89 1.31 -15.21
C GLN A 148 19.44 2.01 -13.96
N PRO A 149 19.83 3.30 -14.00
CA PRO A 149 20.30 4.00 -12.80
C PRO A 149 19.24 4.02 -11.68
N LEU A 150 17.99 4.29 -12.05
CA LEU A 150 16.87 4.29 -11.10
C LEU A 150 16.62 2.88 -10.52
N ARG A 151 16.65 1.85 -11.37
CA ARG A 151 16.49 0.46 -10.94
C ARG A 151 17.59 0.02 -9.98
N GLU A 152 18.81 0.47 -10.17
CA GLU A 152 19.93 0.16 -9.28
C GLU A 152 19.77 0.89 -7.94
N ALA A 153 19.44 2.18 -7.96
CA ALA A 153 19.19 2.96 -6.75
C ALA A 153 18.03 2.38 -5.91
N LEU A 154 16.98 1.86 -6.56
CA LEU A 154 15.84 1.23 -5.86
C LEU A 154 16.21 -0.05 -5.09
N ARG A 155 17.33 -0.70 -5.38
CA ARG A 155 17.79 -1.88 -4.61
C ARG A 155 18.14 -1.55 -3.15
N HIS A 156 18.52 -0.32 -2.90
CA HIS A 156 18.89 0.16 -1.57
C HIS A 156 17.70 0.70 -0.75
N VAL A 157 16.49 0.65 -1.34
CA VAL A 157 15.27 1.12 -0.67
C VAL A 157 14.67 -0.01 0.16
N SER A 158 14.60 0.20 1.46
CA SER A 158 13.94 -0.70 2.40
C SER A 158 12.42 -0.70 2.23
N ASP A 159 11.75 -1.73 2.74
CA ASP A 159 10.28 -1.82 2.74
C ASP A 159 9.66 -0.85 3.75
N VAL A 160 9.58 0.43 3.37
CA VAL A 160 9.10 1.52 4.23
C VAL A 160 7.67 1.29 4.71
N GLN A 161 6.79 0.72 3.88
CA GLN A 161 5.42 0.40 4.29
C GLN A 161 5.39 -0.58 5.46
N ARG A 162 6.22 -1.62 5.40
CA ARG A 162 6.31 -2.63 6.44
C ARG A 162 6.94 -2.07 7.70
N ILE A 163 7.97 -1.25 7.55
CA ILE A 163 8.64 -0.58 8.68
C ILE A 163 7.67 0.39 9.36
N ALA A 164 6.96 1.24 8.61
CA ALA A 164 5.95 2.16 9.13
C ALA A 164 4.85 1.43 9.90
N SER A 165 4.35 0.32 9.39
CA SER A 165 3.39 -0.52 10.09
C SER A 165 3.94 -1.05 11.42
N ARG A 166 5.22 -1.47 11.45
CA ARG A 166 5.87 -1.96 12.68
C ARG A 166 6.13 -0.85 13.69
N ILE A 167 6.47 0.36 13.22
CA ILE A 167 6.58 1.54 14.08
C ILE A 167 5.22 1.82 14.73
N ALA A 168 4.15 1.84 13.94
CA ALA A 168 2.79 2.06 14.44
C ALA A 168 2.37 1.02 15.48
N LEU A 169 2.80 -0.23 15.28
CA LEU A 169 2.58 -1.34 16.21
C LEU A 169 3.59 -1.39 17.37
N ARG A 170 4.56 -0.46 17.45
CA ARG A 170 5.66 -0.47 18.43
C ARG A 170 6.43 -1.78 18.48
N GLN A 171 6.63 -2.40 17.31
CA GLN A 171 7.31 -3.68 17.12
C GLN A 171 8.49 -3.59 16.16
N VAL A 172 8.88 -2.36 15.82
CA VAL A 172 10.01 -2.10 14.93
C VAL A 172 11.32 -2.50 15.61
N ARG A 173 12.22 -3.08 14.83
CA ARG A 173 13.57 -3.46 15.29
C ARG A 173 14.57 -2.36 14.92
N PRO A 174 15.66 -2.18 15.69
CA PRO A 174 16.69 -1.18 15.39
C PRO A 174 17.23 -1.26 13.95
N ARG A 175 17.49 -2.45 13.43
CA ARG A 175 17.93 -2.64 12.04
C ARG A 175 16.92 -2.17 10.99
N GLU A 176 15.62 -2.26 11.28
CA GLU A 176 14.57 -1.77 10.38
C GLU A 176 14.53 -0.24 10.37
N LEU A 177 14.74 0.40 11.52
CA LEU A 177 14.88 1.85 11.60
C LEU A 177 16.16 2.34 10.91
N ALA A 178 17.26 1.60 11.00
CA ALA A 178 18.48 1.90 10.24
C ALA A 178 18.20 1.83 8.72
N GLY A 179 17.54 0.79 8.24
CA GLY A 179 17.11 0.70 6.84
C GLY A 179 16.19 1.84 6.41
N LEU A 180 15.31 2.33 7.30
CA LEU A 180 14.49 3.52 7.03
C LEU A 180 15.36 4.78 6.94
N ARG A 181 16.30 4.98 7.86
CA ARG A 181 17.26 6.09 7.84
C ARG A 181 18.02 6.16 6.52
N GLU A 182 18.58 5.03 6.09
CA GLU A 182 19.32 4.92 4.83
C GLU A 182 18.43 5.18 3.62
N THR A 183 17.22 4.64 3.61
CA THR A 183 16.24 4.92 2.55
C THR A 183 15.92 6.41 2.47
N LEU A 184 15.68 7.09 3.60
CA LEU A 184 15.42 8.52 3.63
C LEU A 184 16.63 9.33 3.12
N ALA A 185 17.85 8.90 3.43
CA ALA A 185 19.08 9.55 2.94
C ALA A 185 19.27 9.37 1.42
N THR A 186 18.74 8.29 0.81
CA THR A 186 18.85 8.05 -0.64
C THR A 186 17.78 8.76 -1.46
N LEU A 187 16.71 9.26 -0.85
CA LEU A 187 15.59 9.89 -1.58
C LEU A 187 16.01 11.07 -2.48
N PRO A 188 16.88 12.00 -2.06
CA PRO A 188 17.31 13.10 -2.94
C PRO A 188 17.99 12.59 -4.22
N ALA A 189 18.82 11.56 -4.11
CA ALA A 189 19.48 10.94 -5.27
C ALA A 189 18.47 10.20 -6.18
N LEU A 190 17.47 9.54 -5.61
CA LEU A 190 16.38 8.92 -6.35
C LEU A 190 15.55 9.97 -7.11
N LEU A 191 15.23 11.09 -6.46
CA LEU A 191 14.48 12.19 -7.07
C LEU A 191 15.24 12.79 -8.26
N ALA A 192 16.56 12.96 -8.16
CA ALA A 192 17.39 13.46 -9.24
C ALA A 192 17.44 12.53 -10.48
N LEU A 193 17.08 11.24 -10.30
CA LEU A 193 16.97 10.26 -11.40
C LEU A 193 15.59 10.21 -12.05
N LEU A 194 14.62 10.98 -11.58
CA LEU A 194 13.30 11.04 -12.21
C LEU A 194 13.28 12.08 -13.34
N PRO A 195 12.72 11.77 -14.50
CA PRO A 195 12.56 12.71 -15.61
C PRO A 195 11.40 13.69 -15.35
N VAL A 196 11.56 14.52 -14.33
CA VAL A 196 10.53 15.50 -13.94
C VAL A 196 10.98 16.88 -14.38
N SER A 197 10.15 17.59 -15.14
CA SER A 197 10.33 19.02 -15.42
C SER A 197 9.36 19.82 -14.53
N ASP A 198 9.72 21.07 -14.21
CA ASP A 198 8.91 21.97 -13.37
C ASP A 198 7.50 22.24 -13.97
N ALA A 199 7.30 21.94 -15.23
CA ALA A 199 6.04 22.12 -15.97
C ALA A 199 5.21 20.83 -16.09
N SER A 200 5.59 19.71 -15.47
CA SER A 200 4.93 18.43 -15.69
C SER A 200 3.91 18.12 -14.57
N ASP A 201 2.63 17.97 -14.94
CA ASP A 201 1.55 17.49 -14.07
C ASP A 201 1.40 15.95 -14.11
N GLY A 202 2.38 15.26 -14.64
CA GLY A 202 2.33 13.81 -14.88
C GLY A 202 2.48 12.96 -13.62
N LEU A 203 2.29 11.65 -13.79
CA LEU A 203 2.38 10.67 -12.70
C LEU A 203 3.77 10.70 -11.99
N LEU A 204 4.85 10.94 -12.74
CA LEU A 204 6.20 11.03 -12.17
C LEU A 204 6.39 12.29 -11.32
N ALA A 205 5.80 13.42 -11.70
CA ALA A 205 5.83 14.64 -10.92
C ALA A 205 5.05 14.47 -9.59
N GLN A 206 3.90 13.84 -9.65
CA GLN A 206 3.12 13.50 -8.44
C GLN A 206 3.91 12.55 -7.52
N ALA A 207 4.58 11.55 -8.09
CA ALA A 207 5.42 10.63 -7.33
C ALA A 207 6.62 11.36 -6.70
N ALA A 208 7.28 12.26 -7.43
CA ALA A 208 8.38 13.06 -6.93
C ALA A 208 7.95 13.95 -5.76
N ALA A 209 6.83 14.64 -5.90
CA ALA A 209 6.27 15.48 -4.81
C ALA A 209 5.97 14.66 -3.55
N ALA A 210 5.43 13.44 -3.71
CA ALA A 210 5.14 12.53 -2.60
C ALA A 210 6.39 11.93 -1.94
N LEU A 211 7.53 11.92 -2.62
CA LEU A 211 8.81 11.39 -2.11
C LEU A 211 9.65 12.45 -1.39
N THR A 212 9.09 13.59 -1.01
CA THR A 212 9.78 14.66 -0.26
C THR A 212 9.34 14.62 1.21
N PRO A 213 9.98 13.79 2.06
CA PRO A 213 9.62 13.69 3.47
C PRO A 213 10.15 14.89 4.25
N ASP A 214 9.58 15.12 5.45
CA ASP A 214 10.12 16.09 6.40
C ASP A 214 11.55 15.68 6.81
N PRO A 215 12.56 16.54 6.62
CA PRO A 215 13.93 16.26 7.00
C PRO A 215 14.11 15.95 8.50
N ALA A 216 13.23 16.44 9.35
CA ALA A 216 13.24 16.17 10.78
C ALA A 216 13.11 14.67 11.11
N ILE A 217 12.42 13.90 10.25
CA ILE A 217 12.26 12.44 10.45
C ILE A 217 13.62 11.74 10.33
N HIS A 218 14.38 12.04 9.28
CA HIS A 218 15.73 11.49 9.10
C HIS A 218 16.65 11.89 10.24
N GLN A 219 16.66 13.16 10.63
CA GLN A 219 17.49 13.69 11.72
C GLN A 219 17.16 13.01 13.06
N LEU A 220 15.88 12.83 13.38
CA LEU A 220 15.43 12.14 14.58
C LEU A 220 15.95 10.71 14.65
N ILE A 221 15.83 9.96 13.55
CA ILE A 221 16.29 8.57 13.51
C ILE A 221 17.82 8.52 13.61
N ALA A 222 18.52 9.40 12.91
CA ALA A 222 19.99 9.47 12.94
C ALA A 222 20.54 9.83 14.33
N ALA A 223 19.86 10.71 15.06
CA ALA A 223 20.26 11.08 16.42
C ALA A 223 19.95 10.00 17.47
N THR A 224 19.00 9.11 17.18
CA THR A 224 18.51 8.12 18.16
C THR A 224 19.19 6.77 18.03
N LEU A 225 19.67 6.43 16.82
CA LEU A 225 20.29 5.13 16.54
C LEU A 225 21.81 5.22 16.41
N ALA A 226 22.47 4.19 16.95
CA ALA A 226 23.87 3.96 16.63
C ALA A 226 24.08 3.76 15.10
N PRO A 227 25.28 4.04 14.56
CA PRO A 227 25.56 3.82 13.14
C PRO A 227 25.27 2.39 12.68
N GLU A 228 25.63 1.40 13.49
CA GLU A 228 25.38 -0.03 13.28
C GLU A 228 24.63 -0.60 14.49
N PRO A 229 23.27 -0.65 14.46
CA PRO A 229 22.46 -1.14 15.57
C PRO A 229 22.24 -2.66 15.55
#